data_9c122ffdfc3f2c3de854a144194571f9
#
_entry.id   9c122ffdfc3f2c3de854a144194571f9
#
_cell.length_a   1.000
_cell.length_b   1.000
_cell.length_c   1.000
_cell.angle_alpha   90.00
_cell.angle_beta   90.00
_cell.angle_gamma   90.00
#
_symmetry.space_group_name_H-M   'P 1'
#
loop_
_entity.id
_entity.type
_entity.pdbx_description
1 polymer ?
#
loop_
_entity_poly.entity_id
_entity_poly.type
_entity_poly.pdbx_seq_one_letter_code
_entity_poly.pdbx_strand_id
1 'polypeptide(L)'
;MRALLLTVMLILSSLSHVAGLQPQMDDSEQIDLRNGVLDSNPVESLPDSPLQGFYILTHEYPVPSSWVHNLAQEGVECWSFLPKSAFHCELSGQTPKELAKLNVNGIAVMPSSAKLHPDLIPSLKGEMDSWFITKGLGIVNLVLSGDTLPDGIESRGDVEVLSHNWRWATVEVRISGVDWLVDQSEVEWIEPKFERKTLNDVADGVIDATILRNATQMAGINSAWNALDGTGIIVTVSDTGLDNGVN
;
A
#
# COMPACT_ATOMS: atom_id res chain seq x y z
N MET A 1 47.01 25.54 32.48
CA MET A 1 46.25 24.36 32.98
C MET A 1 44.72 24.60 33.13
N ARG A 2 44.25 25.76 33.60
CA ARG A 2 42.78 26.01 33.75
C ARG A 2 42.00 26.07 32.41
N ALA A 3 42.57 26.58 31.34
CA ALA A 3 41.95 26.65 30.02
C ALA A 3 41.76 25.26 29.37
N LEU A 4 42.71 24.33 29.57
CA LEU A 4 42.65 22.99 29.05
C LEU A 4 41.53 22.14 29.71
N LEU A 5 41.31 22.35 31.00
CA LEU A 5 40.26 21.67 31.74
C LEU A 5 38.85 22.10 31.29
N LEU A 6 38.69 23.38 30.95
CA LEU A 6 37.37 23.92 30.46
C LEU A 6 37.05 23.37 29.08
N THR A 7 38.05 23.22 28.19
CA THR A 7 37.85 22.69 26.84
C THR A 7 37.48 21.20 26.88
N VAL A 8 38.08 20.42 27.78
CA VAL A 8 37.77 18.99 27.96
C VAL A 8 36.36 18.81 28.54
N MET A 9 35.93 19.69 29.48
CA MET A 9 34.57 19.64 30.00
C MET A 9 33.51 20.00 28.96
N LEU A 10 33.76 20.95 28.04
CA LEU A 10 32.86 21.32 26.97
C LEU A 10 32.74 20.19 25.90
N ILE A 11 33.79 19.46 25.63
CA ILE A 11 33.76 18.32 24.71
C ILE A 11 33.04 17.13 25.33
N LEU A 12 33.18 16.90 26.62
CA LEU A 12 32.42 15.84 27.32
C LEU A 12 30.95 16.14 27.47
N SER A 13 30.56 17.42 27.58
CA SER A 13 29.14 17.80 27.64
C SER A 13 28.44 17.73 26.27
N SER A 14 29.17 17.84 25.16
CA SER A 14 28.63 17.65 23.81
C SER A 14 28.47 16.17 23.41
N LEU A 15 29.25 15.27 24.01
CA LEU A 15 29.10 13.83 23.80
C LEU A 15 27.92 13.19 24.55
N SER A 16 27.47 13.81 25.65
CA SER A 16 26.29 13.31 26.38
C SER A 16 24.96 13.63 25.72
N HIS A 17 24.92 14.51 24.71
CA HIS A 17 23.69 14.81 23.97
C HIS A 17 23.49 13.95 22.70
N VAL A 18 24.48 13.16 22.30
CA VAL A 18 24.35 12.23 21.14
C VAL A 18 23.89 10.82 21.58
N ALA A 19 23.97 10.52 22.87
CA ALA A 19 23.52 9.22 23.43
C ALA A 19 21.99 9.09 23.60
N GLY A 20 21.21 10.13 23.22
CA GLY A 20 19.75 10.16 23.39
C GLY A 20 18.93 9.93 22.13
N LEU A 21 19.57 9.66 21.00
CA LEU A 21 18.89 9.26 19.76
C LEU A 21 19.11 7.77 19.48
N GLN A 22 18.86 6.93 20.46
CA GLN A 22 18.34 5.61 20.10
C GLN A 22 16.94 5.89 19.56
N PRO A 23 16.61 5.43 18.33
CA PRO A 23 15.21 5.37 17.95
C PRO A 23 14.55 4.58 19.07
N GLN A 24 13.62 5.22 19.76
CA GLN A 24 12.70 4.53 20.64
C GLN A 24 11.97 3.58 19.71
N MET A 25 12.47 2.34 19.60
CA MET A 25 11.71 1.26 18.99
C MET A 25 10.51 1.12 19.91
N ASP A 26 9.44 1.69 19.45
CA ASP A 26 8.14 1.51 20.08
C ASP A 26 7.84 0.02 19.87
N ASP A 27 8.01 -0.77 20.92
CA ASP A 27 7.60 -2.18 21.02
C ASP A 27 6.07 -2.27 21.00
N SER A 28 5.40 -1.32 20.34
CA SER A 28 3.96 -1.29 20.32
C SER A 28 3.45 -2.48 19.50
N GLU A 29 2.59 -3.24 20.12
CA GLU A 29 1.74 -4.27 19.50
C GLU A 29 0.83 -3.66 18.40
N GLN A 30 1.12 -2.40 18.01
CA GLN A 30 0.34 -1.60 17.10
C GLN A 30 0.83 -1.73 15.66
N ILE A 31 -0.13 -1.95 14.77
CA ILE A 31 0.06 -2.07 13.32
C ILE A 31 -0.46 -0.80 12.66
N ASP A 32 0.39 -0.12 11.88
CA ASP A 32 -0.04 1.05 11.12
C ASP A 32 -0.79 0.59 9.85
N LEU A 33 -2.05 0.97 9.74
CA LEU A 33 -2.88 0.76 8.56
C LEU A 33 -3.07 2.09 7.80
N ARG A 34 -3.52 2.02 6.55
CA ARG A 34 -3.76 3.23 5.74
C ARG A 34 -4.74 4.22 6.41
N ASN A 35 -5.71 3.72 7.17
CA ASN A 35 -6.77 4.50 7.81
C ASN A 35 -6.71 4.49 9.34
N GLY A 36 -5.56 4.23 9.93
CA GLY A 36 -5.44 4.23 11.39
C GLY A 36 -4.46 3.22 11.92
N VAL A 37 -4.62 2.91 13.19
CA VAL A 37 -3.76 1.98 13.92
C VAL A 37 -4.61 0.83 14.43
N LEU A 38 -4.06 -0.37 14.38
CA LEU A 38 -4.69 -1.60 14.84
C LEU A 38 -3.81 -2.25 15.91
N ASP A 39 -4.41 -2.59 17.05
CA ASP A 39 -3.72 -3.36 18.08
C ASP A 39 -3.75 -4.85 17.72
N SER A 40 -2.62 -5.53 17.84
CA SER A 40 -2.54 -6.99 17.73
C SER A 40 -2.70 -7.64 19.11
N ASN A 41 -3.27 -8.83 19.11
CA ASN A 41 -3.33 -9.66 20.32
C ASN A 41 -2.09 -10.55 20.37
N PRO A 42 -1.40 -10.68 21.52
CA PRO A 42 -0.34 -11.67 21.67
C PRO A 42 -0.85 -13.05 21.28
N VAL A 43 -0.15 -13.75 20.39
CA VAL A 43 -0.59 -15.05 19.88
C VAL A 43 -0.76 -16.08 21.00
N GLU A 44 0.07 -15.98 22.04
CA GLU A 44 0.01 -16.87 23.21
C GLU A 44 -1.24 -16.67 24.09
N SER A 45 -1.91 -15.52 23.96
CA SER A 45 -3.12 -15.21 24.72
C SER A 45 -4.40 -15.83 24.15
N LEU A 46 -4.32 -16.35 22.91
CA LEU A 46 -5.47 -16.89 22.22
C LEU A 46 -5.77 -18.35 22.63
N PRO A 47 -7.05 -18.76 22.57
CA PRO A 47 -7.41 -20.17 22.73
C PRO A 47 -6.69 -21.03 21.69
N ASP A 48 -6.21 -22.21 22.12
CA ASP A 48 -5.50 -23.13 21.25
C ASP A 48 -6.48 -23.90 20.36
N SER A 49 -7.04 -23.23 19.37
CA SER A 49 -7.93 -23.77 18.37
C SER A 49 -7.43 -23.43 16.97
N PRO A 50 -7.69 -24.29 15.96
CA PRO A 50 -7.30 -24.01 14.58
C PRO A 50 -7.89 -22.68 14.08
N LEU A 51 -7.05 -21.87 13.44
CA LEU A 51 -7.41 -20.60 12.80
C LEU A 51 -7.47 -20.82 11.29
N GLN A 52 -8.47 -20.25 10.64
CA GLN A 52 -8.65 -20.35 9.20
C GLN A 52 -9.08 -19.01 8.63
N GLY A 53 -8.55 -18.63 7.45
CA GLY A 53 -8.82 -17.37 6.77
C GLY A 53 -7.70 -16.37 6.91
N PHE A 54 -8.01 -15.09 6.68
CA PHE A 54 -7.01 -14.03 6.58
C PHE A 54 -6.79 -13.31 7.91
N TYR A 55 -5.52 -13.20 8.30
CA TYR A 55 -5.09 -12.56 9.54
C TYR A 55 -3.86 -11.69 9.29
N ILE A 56 -3.68 -10.68 10.10
CA ILE A 56 -2.43 -9.93 10.19
C ILE A 56 -1.57 -10.58 11.25
N LEU A 57 -0.38 -11.04 10.87
CA LEU A 57 0.62 -11.64 11.75
C LEU A 57 1.77 -10.67 11.97
N THR A 58 2.23 -10.54 13.21
CA THR A 58 3.38 -9.68 13.55
C THR A 58 4.59 -10.51 13.99
N HIS A 59 5.77 -9.99 13.71
CA HIS A 59 7.06 -10.53 14.15
C HIS A 59 7.85 -9.46 14.88
N GLU A 60 8.70 -9.85 15.81
CA GLU A 60 9.64 -8.93 16.45
C GLU A 60 10.64 -8.36 15.42
N TYR A 61 10.94 -7.07 15.54
CA TYR A 61 11.95 -6.44 14.68
C TYR A 61 13.37 -6.78 15.15
N PRO A 62 14.33 -7.05 14.23
CA PRO A 62 14.17 -7.11 12.78
C PRO A 62 13.57 -8.43 12.28
N VAL A 63 12.70 -8.36 11.27
CA VAL A 63 12.14 -9.56 10.65
C VAL A 63 13.22 -10.27 9.83
N PRO A 64 13.54 -11.54 10.12
CA PRO A 64 14.48 -12.31 9.31
C PRO A 64 13.96 -12.51 7.88
N SER A 65 14.81 -12.38 6.88
CA SER A 65 14.42 -12.59 5.47
C SER A 65 13.84 -13.97 5.17
N SER A 66 14.18 -14.97 5.99
CA SER A 66 13.66 -16.33 5.90
C SER A 66 12.31 -16.54 6.58
N TRP A 67 11.82 -15.59 7.38
CA TRP A 67 10.64 -15.81 8.22
C TRP A 67 9.38 -16.11 7.41
N VAL A 68 9.07 -15.31 6.39
CA VAL A 68 7.91 -15.54 5.50
C VAL A 68 8.04 -16.87 4.76
N HIS A 69 9.26 -17.25 4.35
CA HIS A 69 9.51 -18.55 3.73
C HIS A 69 9.23 -19.72 4.70
N ASN A 70 9.64 -19.58 5.96
CA ASN A 70 9.37 -20.58 6.99
C ASN A 70 7.86 -20.72 7.27
N LEU A 71 7.14 -19.58 7.29
CA LEU A 71 5.67 -19.60 7.39
C LEU A 71 5.03 -20.37 6.23
N ALA A 72 5.48 -20.13 5.00
CA ALA A 72 4.97 -20.82 3.82
C ALA A 72 5.23 -22.33 3.84
N GLN A 73 6.34 -22.79 4.43
CA GLN A 73 6.61 -24.23 4.59
C GLN A 73 5.60 -24.91 5.53
N GLU A 74 5.00 -24.15 6.44
CA GLU A 74 3.98 -24.64 7.39
C GLU A 74 2.55 -24.30 6.91
N GLY A 75 2.39 -23.97 5.63
CA GLY A 75 1.09 -23.72 4.99
C GLY A 75 0.46 -22.37 5.36
N VAL A 76 1.27 -21.38 5.78
CA VAL A 76 0.82 -20.00 6.00
C VAL A 76 1.29 -19.14 4.82
N GLU A 77 0.36 -18.64 4.03
CA GLU A 77 0.67 -17.83 2.86
C GLU A 77 0.53 -16.34 3.17
N CYS A 78 1.62 -15.57 3.04
CA CYS A 78 1.62 -14.13 3.30
C CYS A 78 1.64 -13.35 2.01
N TRP A 79 0.63 -12.48 1.82
CA TRP A 79 0.33 -11.78 0.58
C TRP A 79 0.76 -10.31 0.59
N SER A 80 0.72 -9.66 1.75
CA SER A 80 1.04 -8.22 1.89
C SER A 80 1.92 -7.97 3.08
N PHE A 81 2.92 -7.10 2.90
CA PHE A 81 3.67 -6.51 4.01
C PHE A 81 2.95 -5.25 4.49
N LEU A 82 2.83 -5.12 5.80
CA LEU A 82 2.30 -3.96 6.51
C LEU A 82 3.42 -3.34 7.38
N PRO A 83 3.37 -2.03 7.67
CA PRO A 83 4.35 -1.40 8.55
C PRO A 83 4.46 -2.07 9.92
N LYS A 84 5.58 -1.83 10.60
CA LYS A 84 5.89 -2.37 11.94
C LYS A 84 5.94 -3.91 11.98
N SER A 85 6.64 -4.52 11.02
CA SER A 85 6.89 -5.97 10.97
C SER A 85 5.63 -6.83 10.93
N ALA A 86 4.58 -6.34 10.29
CA ALA A 86 3.31 -7.02 10.13
C ALA A 86 3.12 -7.56 8.70
N PHE A 87 2.38 -8.65 8.56
CA PHE A 87 2.09 -9.28 7.28
C PHE A 87 0.64 -9.76 7.24
N HIS A 88 -0.04 -9.51 6.14
CA HIS A 88 -1.37 -10.07 5.91
C HIS A 88 -1.23 -11.45 5.30
N CYS A 89 -1.67 -12.46 6.03
CA CYS A 89 -1.44 -13.86 5.71
C CYS A 89 -2.74 -14.66 5.77
N GLU A 90 -2.79 -15.73 4.98
CA GLU A 90 -3.84 -16.73 5.00
C GLU A 90 -3.41 -17.91 5.89
N LEU A 91 -4.28 -18.30 6.81
CA LEU A 91 -4.14 -19.46 7.68
C LEU A 91 -5.08 -20.55 7.22
N SER A 92 -4.59 -21.79 7.16
CA SER A 92 -5.33 -22.96 6.70
C SER A 92 -5.58 -24.01 7.81
N GLY A 93 -5.57 -23.57 9.07
CA GLY A 93 -5.84 -24.42 10.22
C GLY A 93 -4.75 -24.44 11.29
N GLN A 94 -3.76 -23.53 11.20
CA GLN A 94 -2.70 -23.42 12.22
C GLN A 94 -3.28 -22.96 13.56
N THR A 95 -2.78 -23.56 14.64
CA THR A 95 -3.13 -23.16 16.00
C THR A 95 -2.23 -22.00 16.49
N PRO A 96 -2.66 -21.20 17.48
CA PRO A 96 -1.81 -20.19 18.09
C PRO A 96 -0.48 -20.72 18.62
N LYS A 97 -0.46 -21.93 19.15
CA LYS A 97 0.79 -22.57 19.62
C LYS A 97 1.74 -22.93 18.47
N GLU A 98 1.23 -23.31 17.32
CA GLU A 98 2.05 -23.56 16.13
C GLU A 98 2.60 -22.24 15.59
N LEU A 99 1.77 -21.20 15.51
CA LEU A 99 2.21 -19.86 15.10
C LEU A 99 3.28 -19.29 16.04
N ALA A 100 3.14 -19.45 17.36
CA ALA A 100 4.16 -19.01 18.32
C ALA A 100 5.51 -19.71 18.10
N LYS A 101 5.54 -21.01 17.73
CA LYS A 101 6.77 -21.71 17.37
C LYS A 101 7.45 -21.17 16.12
N LEU A 102 6.68 -20.51 15.26
CA LEU A 102 7.15 -19.83 14.05
C LEU A 102 7.55 -18.37 14.31
N ASN A 103 7.67 -17.97 15.59
CA ASN A 103 7.97 -16.60 16.02
C ASN A 103 6.93 -15.58 15.57
N VAL A 104 5.67 -15.96 15.48
CA VAL A 104 4.55 -15.01 15.40
C VAL A 104 4.31 -14.45 16.80
N ASN A 105 4.45 -13.14 16.96
CA ASN A 105 4.27 -12.49 18.25
C ASN A 105 2.82 -12.08 18.48
N GLY A 106 2.19 -11.52 17.48
CA GLY A 106 0.83 -11.02 17.54
C GLY A 106 0.00 -11.40 16.33
N ILE A 107 -1.31 -11.35 16.53
CA ILE A 107 -2.31 -11.64 15.51
C ILE A 107 -3.46 -10.64 15.59
N ALA A 108 -3.96 -10.20 14.45
CA ALA A 108 -5.12 -9.32 14.35
C ALA A 108 -5.95 -9.68 13.11
N VAL A 109 -7.19 -9.20 13.08
CA VAL A 109 -8.07 -9.26 11.91
C VAL A 109 -8.16 -7.86 11.31
N MET A 110 -8.07 -7.74 9.98
CA MET A 110 -8.25 -6.48 9.28
C MET A 110 -9.66 -5.93 9.53
N PRO A 111 -9.82 -4.78 10.19
CA PRO A 111 -11.14 -4.24 10.46
C PRO A 111 -11.77 -3.66 9.18
N SER A 112 -13.08 -3.82 9.00
CA SER A 112 -13.84 -3.31 7.85
C SER A 112 -13.60 -1.82 7.59
N SER A 113 -13.48 -1.02 8.66
CA SER A 113 -13.21 0.43 8.56
C SER A 113 -11.84 0.78 7.97
N ALA A 114 -10.87 -0.13 8.05
CA ALA A 114 -9.53 0.09 7.51
C ALA A 114 -9.41 -0.25 6.02
N LYS A 115 -10.41 -0.90 5.44
CA LYS A 115 -10.38 -1.40 4.06
C LYS A 115 -10.85 -0.37 3.02
N LEU A 116 -11.40 0.77 3.42
CA LEU A 116 -11.96 1.77 2.52
C LEU A 116 -10.99 2.92 2.25
N HIS A 117 -10.83 3.29 0.99
CA HIS A 117 -10.18 4.55 0.62
C HIS A 117 -10.96 5.74 1.21
N PRO A 118 -10.29 6.77 1.75
CA PRO A 118 -10.95 7.93 2.36
C PRO A 118 -11.98 8.63 1.46
N ASP A 119 -11.74 8.67 0.15
CA ASP A 119 -12.65 9.28 -0.81
C ASP A 119 -13.96 8.53 -1.02
N LEU A 120 -14.04 7.25 -0.61
CA LEU A 120 -15.28 6.47 -0.64
C LEU A 120 -16.20 6.77 0.55
N ILE A 121 -15.63 7.19 1.68
CA ILE A 121 -16.39 7.41 2.93
C ILE A 121 -17.46 8.50 2.79
N PRO A 122 -17.16 9.69 2.22
CA PRO A 122 -18.16 10.71 1.94
C PRO A 122 -19.27 10.22 1.00
N SER A 123 -18.89 9.46 -0.04
CA SER A 123 -19.82 8.88 -1.00
C SER A 123 -20.83 7.96 -0.35
N LEU A 124 -20.38 7.08 0.55
CA LEU A 124 -21.22 6.15 1.29
C LEU A 124 -22.15 6.83 2.28
N LYS A 125 -21.77 8.01 2.80
CA LYS A 125 -22.62 8.84 3.66
C LYS A 125 -23.65 9.68 2.93
N GLY A 126 -23.67 9.64 1.58
CA GLY A 126 -24.57 10.44 0.75
C GLY A 126 -24.17 11.92 0.67
N GLU A 127 -22.94 12.27 0.94
CA GLU A 127 -22.40 13.62 0.77
C GLU A 127 -22.23 13.93 -0.72
N MET A 128 -22.77 15.08 -1.18
CA MET A 128 -23.11 15.36 -2.57
C MET A 128 -21.94 15.56 -3.54
N ASP A 129 -20.70 15.72 -3.08
CA ASP A 129 -19.56 16.06 -3.93
C ASP A 129 -18.72 14.84 -4.38
N SER A 130 -19.27 13.63 -4.23
CA SER A 130 -18.52 12.45 -4.62
C SER A 130 -18.72 12.12 -6.10
N TRP A 131 -17.63 12.18 -6.82
CA TRP A 131 -17.52 11.71 -8.21
C TRP A 131 -17.82 10.20 -8.37
N PHE A 132 -17.84 9.44 -7.27
CA PHE A 132 -17.93 7.98 -7.26
C PHE A 132 -19.33 7.46 -7.64
N ILE A 133 -20.40 8.14 -7.22
CA ILE A 133 -21.76 7.64 -7.46
C ILE A 133 -22.56 8.58 -8.33
N THR A 134 -22.39 8.43 -9.63
CA THR A 134 -23.35 8.96 -10.58
C THR A 134 -24.47 7.94 -10.75
N LYS A 135 -25.69 8.24 -10.29
CA LYS A 135 -26.86 7.36 -10.37
C LYS A 135 -26.86 6.15 -9.41
N GLY A 136 -26.17 6.19 -8.29
CA GLY A 136 -26.14 5.11 -7.30
C GLY A 136 -25.31 3.89 -7.67
N LEU A 137 -24.48 4.01 -8.70
CA LEU A 137 -23.50 3.02 -9.16
C LEU A 137 -22.13 3.67 -9.24
N GLY A 138 -21.09 2.93 -8.91
CA GLY A 138 -19.72 3.37 -9.05
C GLY A 138 -18.78 2.22 -9.44
N ILE A 139 -17.62 2.54 -9.97
CA ILE A 139 -16.59 1.55 -10.28
C ILE A 139 -15.48 1.68 -9.24
N VAL A 140 -15.13 0.56 -8.60
CA VAL A 140 -14.05 0.47 -7.63
C VAL A 140 -13.05 -0.59 -8.04
N ASN A 141 -11.82 -0.40 -7.59
CA ASN A 141 -10.80 -1.43 -7.61
C ASN A 141 -10.74 -2.09 -6.24
N LEU A 142 -10.59 -3.39 -6.23
CA LEU A 142 -10.36 -4.21 -5.05
C LEU A 142 -8.92 -4.70 -5.04
N VAL A 143 -8.28 -4.65 -3.88
CA VAL A 143 -7.11 -5.46 -3.58
C VAL A 143 -7.59 -6.63 -2.72
N LEU A 144 -7.33 -7.83 -3.16
CA LEU A 144 -7.72 -9.04 -2.45
C LEU A 144 -6.66 -9.46 -1.45
N SER A 145 -7.07 -10.07 -0.38
CA SER A 145 -6.19 -10.64 0.64
C SER A 145 -5.38 -11.83 0.12
N GLY A 146 -5.96 -12.59 -0.81
CA GLY A 146 -5.37 -13.68 -1.59
C GLY A 146 -5.60 -13.45 -3.08
N ASP A 147 -5.74 -14.52 -3.85
CA ASP A 147 -5.97 -14.48 -5.31
C ASP A 147 -7.40 -14.88 -5.70
N THR A 148 -8.28 -15.08 -4.73
CA THR A 148 -9.67 -15.50 -4.94
C THR A 148 -10.65 -14.39 -4.63
N LEU A 149 -11.72 -14.30 -5.43
CA LEU A 149 -12.84 -13.40 -5.17
C LEU A 149 -13.67 -13.92 -3.99
N PRO A 150 -14.35 -12.99 -3.25
CA PRO A 150 -15.28 -13.38 -2.20
C PRO A 150 -16.36 -14.35 -2.69
N ASP A 151 -16.65 -15.35 -1.88
CA ASP A 151 -17.70 -16.31 -2.19
C ASP A 151 -19.06 -15.65 -2.40
N GLY A 152 -19.74 -16.02 -3.47
CA GLY A 152 -21.06 -15.51 -3.79
C GLY A 152 -21.10 -14.12 -4.46
N ILE A 153 -19.95 -13.48 -4.72
CA ILE A 153 -19.89 -12.16 -5.38
C ILE A 153 -20.66 -12.13 -6.71
N GLU A 154 -20.54 -13.19 -7.53
CA GLU A 154 -21.19 -13.28 -8.85
C GLU A 154 -22.72 -13.44 -8.76
N SER A 155 -23.24 -13.88 -7.64
CA SER A 155 -24.67 -14.04 -7.41
C SER A 155 -25.37 -12.77 -6.89
N ARG A 156 -24.60 -11.72 -6.64
CA ARG A 156 -25.10 -10.46 -6.11
C ARG A 156 -25.65 -9.57 -7.21
N GLY A 157 -26.80 -8.95 -6.96
CA GLY A 157 -27.41 -7.98 -7.89
C GLY A 157 -26.90 -6.55 -7.70
N ASP A 158 -26.03 -6.30 -6.71
CA ASP A 158 -25.48 -5.00 -6.36
C ASP A 158 -23.93 -4.92 -6.53
N VAL A 159 -23.32 -5.98 -7.05
CA VAL A 159 -21.91 -6.05 -7.41
C VAL A 159 -21.77 -6.78 -8.75
N GLU A 160 -21.07 -6.18 -9.71
CA GLU A 160 -20.72 -6.79 -10.99
C GLU A 160 -19.21 -6.81 -11.16
N VAL A 161 -18.61 -7.98 -11.37
CA VAL A 161 -17.18 -8.13 -11.60
C VAL A 161 -16.86 -7.79 -13.05
N LEU A 162 -16.17 -6.67 -13.28
CA LEU A 162 -15.76 -6.22 -14.62
C LEU A 162 -14.44 -6.87 -15.05
N SER A 163 -13.52 -7.08 -14.13
CA SER A 163 -12.27 -7.78 -14.37
C SER A 163 -11.68 -8.33 -13.08
N HIS A 164 -10.98 -9.45 -13.18
CA HIS A 164 -10.21 -10.04 -12.09
C HIS A 164 -8.89 -10.59 -12.63
N ASN A 165 -7.81 -10.23 -11.98
CA ASN A 165 -6.48 -10.72 -12.30
C ASN A 165 -5.64 -10.80 -11.02
N TRP A 166 -5.35 -12.02 -10.60
CA TRP A 166 -4.64 -12.31 -9.36
C TRP A 166 -5.29 -11.58 -8.18
N ARG A 167 -4.58 -10.73 -7.46
CA ARG A 167 -5.09 -9.97 -6.29
C ARG A 167 -5.86 -8.69 -6.64
N TRP A 168 -6.11 -8.42 -7.91
CA TRP A 168 -6.76 -7.19 -8.35
C TRP A 168 -8.09 -7.50 -9.03
N ALA A 169 -9.13 -6.86 -8.57
CA ALA A 169 -10.41 -6.89 -9.25
C ALA A 169 -10.95 -5.47 -9.47
N THR A 170 -11.65 -5.27 -10.57
CA THR A 170 -12.45 -4.07 -10.81
C THR A 170 -13.90 -4.48 -10.80
N VAL A 171 -14.72 -3.81 -10.02
CA VAL A 171 -16.14 -4.10 -9.91
C VAL A 171 -16.97 -2.85 -10.10
N GLU A 172 -18.13 -2.98 -10.73
CA GLU A 172 -19.21 -2.00 -10.67
C GLU A 172 -20.09 -2.34 -9.45
N VAL A 173 -20.39 -1.35 -8.62
CA VAL A 173 -20.96 -1.61 -7.30
C VAL A 173 -21.95 -0.53 -6.87
N ARG A 174 -23.03 -0.94 -6.19
CA ARG A 174 -23.91 -0.06 -5.41
C ARG A 174 -23.38 0.12 -4.00
N ILE A 175 -23.89 1.12 -3.27
CA ILE A 175 -23.49 1.37 -1.86
C ILE A 175 -23.63 0.11 -1.01
N SER A 176 -24.75 -0.62 -1.13
CA SER A 176 -24.97 -1.88 -0.40
C SER A 176 -23.95 -2.96 -0.73
N GLY A 177 -23.44 -2.96 -1.95
CA GLY A 177 -22.36 -3.85 -2.38
C GLY A 177 -21.02 -3.49 -1.74
N VAL A 178 -20.73 -2.19 -1.56
CA VAL A 178 -19.52 -1.76 -0.84
C VAL A 178 -19.58 -2.18 0.63
N ASP A 179 -20.72 -1.97 1.29
CA ASP A 179 -20.95 -2.39 2.68
C ASP A 179 -20.72 -3.90 2.85
N TRP A 180 -21.16 -4.70 1.87
CA TRP A 180 -20.93 -6.12 1.89
C TRP A 180 -19.46 -6.47 1.62
N LEU A 181 -18.79 -5.81 0.67
CA LEU A 181 -17.39 -6.08 0.31
C LEU A 181 -16.43 -5.79 1.46
N VAL A 182 -16.67 -4.76 2.27
CA VAL A 182 -15.78 -4.45 3.42
C VAL A 182 -15.81 -5.53 4.49
N ASP A 183 -16.90 -6.30 4.57
CA ASP A 183 -17.06 -7.38 5.55
C ASP A 183 -16.45 -8.71 5.07
N GLN A 184 -16.04 -8.80 3.79
CA GLN A 184 -15.40 -10.01 3.27
C GLN A 184 -13.94 -10.10 3.71
N SER A 185 -13.52 -11.27 4.21
CA SER A 185 -12.13 -11.52 4.63
C SER A 185 -11.16 -11.49 3.45
N GLU A 186 -11.64 -11.86 2.26
CA GLU A 186 -10.89 -11.89 1.01
C GLU A 186 -10.59 -10.49 0.46
N VAL A 187 -11.26 -9.46 0.97
CA VAL A 187 -11.02 -8.07 0.56
C VAL A 187 -10.09 -7.37 1.55
N GLU A 188 -8.95 -6.91 1.05
CA GLU A 188 -7.96 -6.14 1.81
C GLU A 188 -8.18 -4.64 1.69
N TRP A 189 -8.53 -4.16 0.48
CA TRP A 189 -8.68 -2.72 0.21
C TRP A 189 -9.68 -2.45 -0.90
N ILE A 190 -10.45 -1.37 -0.76
CA ILE A 190 -11.39 -0.88 -1.76
C ILE A 190 -11.07 0.59 -2.05
N GLU A 191 -10.81 0.90 -3.31
CA GLU A 191 -10.55 2.26 -3.75
C GLU A 191 -11.38 2.63 -4.98
N PRO A 192 -11.66 3.93 -5.19
CA PRO A 192 -12.30 4.38 -6.40
C PRO A 192 -11.43 4.04 -7.62
N LYS A 193 -12.04 3.68 -8.74
CA LYS A 193 -11.32 3.60 -10.00
C LYS A 193 -11.07 5.01 -10.53
N PHE A 194 -9.90 5.56 -10.21
CA PHE A 194 -9.50 6.86 -10.70
C PHE A 194 -9.30 6.85 -12.22
N GLU A 195 -9.86 7.86 -12.89
CA GLU A 195 -9.57 8.08 -14.30
C GLU A 195 -8.10 8.49 -14.45
N ARG A 196 -7.32 7.70 -15.16
CA ARG A 196 -5.94 8.04 -15.46
C ARG A 196 -5.90 9.08 -16.56
N LYS A 197 -5.35 10.25 -16.28
CA LYS A 197 -5.08 11.29 -17.27
C LYS A 197 -3.58 11.36 -17.50
N THR A 198 -3.18 11.37 -18.76
CA THR A 198 -1.80 11.67 -19.11
C THR A 198 -1.54 13.15 -18.82
N LEU A 199 -0.54 13.44 -18.00
CA LEU A 199 -0.19 14.81 -17.61
C LEU A 199 0.96 15.37 -18.44
N ASN A 200 1.53 14.60 -19.36
CA ASN A 200 2.73 14.96 -20.10
C ASN A 200 2.50 16.07 -21.15
N ASP A 201 1.30 16.20 -21.68
CA ASP A 201 0.93 17.28 -22.59
C ASP A 201 0.96 18.66 -21.91
N VAL A 202 0.60 18.72 -20.63
CA VAL A 202 0.65 19.97 -19.83
C VAL A 202 2.07 20.20 -19.29
N ALA A 203 2.75 19.14 -18.84
CA ALA A 203 4.12 19.25 -18.32
C ALA A 203 5.11 19.80 -19.35
N ASP A 204 4.95 19.45 -20.62
CA ASP A 204 5.76 19.95 -21.72
C ASP A 204 5.70 21.48 -21.85
N GLY A 205 4.51 22.07 -21.67
CA GLY A 205 4.34 23.53 -21.64
C GLY A 205 4.90 24.20 -20.38
N VAL A 206 4.81 23.52 -19.23
CA VAL A 206 5.27 24.08 -17.94
C VAL A 206 6.80 24.17 -17.88
N ILE A 207 7.51 23.21 -18.48
CA ILE A 207 8.98 23.18 -18.51
C ILE A 207 9.57 23.78 -19.77
N ASP A 208 8.75 24.45 -20.63
CA ASP A 208 9.13 25.05 -21.90
C ASP A 208 9.85 24.09 -22.88
N ALA A 209 9.64 22.80 -22.76
CA ALA A 209 10.25 21.81 -23.64
C ALA A 209 9.79 21.90 -25.08
N THR A 210 8.62 22.52 -25.32
CA THR A 210 8.10 22.83 -26.65
C THR A 210 9.04 23.76 -27.45
N ILE A 211 9.75 24.67 -26.78
CA ILE A 211 10.73 25.55 -27.40
C ILE A 211 11.87 24.77 -28.03
N LEU A 212 12.35 23.74 -27.33
CA LEU A 212 13.47 22.88 -27.77
C LEU A 212 13.12 22.08 -29.04
N ARG A 213 11.85 21.75 -29.23
CA ARG A 213 11.35 20.99 -30.39
C ARG A 213 10.98 21.89 -31.59
N ASN A 214 10.87 23.18 -31.38
CA ASN A 214 10.49 24.13 -32.41
C ASN A 214 11.73 24.79 -33.06
N ALA A 215 12.04 24.41 -34.30
CA ALA A 215 13.21 24.90 -35.03
C ALA A 215 13.25 26.42 -35.15
N THR A 216 12.08 27.11 -35.33
CA THR A 216 12.00 28.55 -35.43
C THR A 216 12.33 29.24 -34.12
N GLN A 217 11.83 28.71 -33.01
CA GLN A 217 12.12 29.25 -31.67
C GLN A 217 13.58 28.98 -31.26
N MET A 218 14.12 27.83 -31.57
CA MET A 218 15.53 27.49 -31.32
C MET A 218 16.45 28.37 -32.15
N ALA A 219 16.16 28.61 -33.43
CA ALA A 219 16.90 29.53 -34.28
C ALA A 219 16.80 31.00 -33.82
N GLY A 220 15.71 31.37 -33.14
CA GLY A 220 15.56 32.68 -32.50
C GLY A 220 16.49 32.87 -31.29
N ILE A 221 16.85 31.78 -30.58
CA ILE A 221 17.81 31.80 -29.47
C ILE A 221 19.26 31.80 -30.03
N ASN A 222 19.52 30.94 -31.01
CA ASN A 222 20.80 30.86 -31.71
C ASN A 222 20.55 30.38 -33.14
N SER A 223 20.91 31.19 -34.12
CA SER A 223 20.67 30.94 -35.53
C SER A 223 21.33 29.68 -36.10
N ALA A 224 22.28 29.10 -35.39
CA ALA A 224 22.92 27.81 -35.74
C ALA A 224 22.16 26.59 -35.18
N TRP A 225 21.14 26.78 -34.36
CA TRP A 225 20.40 25.71 -33.72
C TRP A 225 19.15 25.33 -34.50
N ASN A 226 18.93 24.02 -34.59
CA ASN A 226 17.70 23.46 -35.12
C ASN A 226 16.90 22.85 -33.96
N ALA A 227 15.67 22.45 -34.23
CA ALA A 227 14.88 21.71 -33.26
C ALA A 227 15.65 20.46 -32.77
N LEU A 228 15.56 20.20 -31.46
CA LEU A 228 16.10 19.00 -30.87
C LEU A 228 15.03 17.92 -30.90
N ASP A 229 15.27 16.89 -31.66
CA ASP A 229 14.34 15.75 -31.87
C ASP A 229 14.83 14.43 -31.27
N GLY A 230 15.99 14.48 -30.61
CA GLY A 230 16.60 13.29 -29.99
C GLY A 230 17.35 12.39 -30.97
N THR A 231 17.55 12.81 -32.25
CA THR A 231 18.30 12.03 -33.20
C THR A 231 19.70 11.67 -32.67
N GLY A 232 20.02 10.38 -32.66
CA GLY A 232 21.29 9.83 -32.14
C GLY A 232 21.35 9.67 -30.63
N ILE A 233 20.29 9.97 -29.89
CA ILE A 233 20.19 9.75 -28.45
C ILE A 233 19.44 8.45 -28.17
N ILE A 234 20.01 7.59 -27.36
CA ILE A 234 19.35 6.38 -26.83
C ILE A 234 18.77 6.74 -25.47
N VAL A 235 17.44 6.67 -25.34
CA VAL A 235 16.74 6.83 -24.09
C VAL A 235 16.26 5.46 -23.62
N THR A 236 16.70 5.05 -22.42
CA THR A 236 16.19 3.84 -21.76
C THR A 236 15.14 4.24 -20.75
N VAL A 237 13.92 3.71 -20.93
CA VAL A 237 12.84 3.85 -19.95
C VAL A 237 12.70 2.50 -19.23
N SER A 238 12.87 2.52 -17.92
CA SER A 238 12.58 1.37 -17.06
C SER A 238 11.30 1.67 -16.29
N ASP A 239 10.23 1.00 -16.70
CA ASP A 239 8.90 1.16 -16.13
C ASP A 239 8.21 -0.20 -16.06
N THR A 240 7.09 -0.28 -15.39
CA THR A 240 6.26 -1.51 -15.26
C THR A 240 5.60 -1.94 -16.57
N GLY A 241 5.66 -1.14 -17.60
CA GLY A 241 5.20 -1.42 -18.97
C GLY A 241 4.97 -0.14 -19.76
N LEU A 242 5.14 -0.24 -21.07
CA LEU A 242 4.74 0.79 -22.02
C LEU A 242 3.37 0.44 -22.57
N ASP A 243 2.46 1.42 -22.59
CA ASP A 243 1.21 1.28 -23.32
C ASP A 243 1.53 1.09 -24.82
N ASN A 244 1.01 0.02 -25.40
CA ASN A 244 1.18 -0.29 -26.82
C ASN A 244 0.20 0.46 -27.73
N GLY A 245 -0.62 1.36 -27.16
CA GLY A 245 -1.61 2.16 -27.90
C GLY A 245 -2.80 1.36 -28.45
N VAL A 246 -3.01 0.13 -27.96
CA VAL A 246 -4.18 -0.69 -28.32
C VAL A 246 -5.14 -0.67 -27.15
N ASN A 247 -6.23 0.10 -27.28
CA ASN A 247 -7.38 0.08 -26.39
C ASN A 247 -8.36 -1.03 -26.80
#